data_4a3e6df106eccd74b23525ea42b0c54e
#
_entry.id   4a3e6df106eccd74b23525ea42b0c54e
#
_cell.length_a   1.000
_cell.length_b   1.000
_cell.length_c   1.000
_cell.angle_alpha   90.00
_cell.angle_beta   90.00
_cell.angle_gamma   90.00
#
_symmetry.space_group_name_H-M   'P 1'
#
loop_
_entity.id
_entity.type
_entity.pdbx_description
1 polymer ?
#
loop_
_entity_poly.entity_id
_entity_poly.type
_entity_poly.pdbx_seq_one_letter_code
_entity_poly.pdbx_strand_id
1 'polypeptide(L)'
;MPNSLDPSIAASLKRNAEGLVAAVVQDATSGAVLMQAWMNDEALARTLASREATYWSRSRGEIWVKGLTSGHTQHVRTVRLDCDGDSVLLTVDQVGGACHTGDTTCFDARELLGEENA
;
A
#
# COMPACT_ATOMS: atom_id res chain seq x y z
N MET A 1 3.64 17.70 13.50
CA MET A 1 4.79 16.93 13.01
C MET A 1 4.38 16.17 11.76
N PRO A 2 5.13 16.27 10.66
CA PRO A 2 4.72 15.62 9.39
C PRO A 2 4.67 14.09 9.45
N ASN A 3 5.31 13.46 10.44
CA ASN A 3 5.32 12.01 10.59
C ASN A 3 4.34 11.50 11.64
N SER A 4 3.46 12.37 12.13
CA SER A 4 2.45 12.00 13.13
C SER A 4 1.10 11.85 12.46
N LEU A 5 0.38 10.78 12.80
CA LEU A 5 -1.00 10.61 12.35
C LEU A 5 -1.92 11.60 13.06
N ASP A 6 -2.89 12.10 12.33
CA ASP A 6 -4.02 12.80 12.92
C ASP A 6 -4.65 11.90 13.99
N PRO A 7 -4.90 12.40 15.22
CA PRO A 7 -5.45 11.56 16.28
C PRO A 7 -6.77 10.89 15.95
N SER A 8 -7.62 11.51 15.13
CA SER A 8 -8.89 10.92 14.74
C SER A 8 -8.68 9.73 13.80
N ILE A 9 -7.70 9.82 12.92
CA ILE A 9 -7.32 8.70 12.05
C ILE A 9 -6.72 7.58 12.90
N ALA A 10 -5.77 7.91 13.76
CA ALA A 10 -5.12 6.92 14.62
C ALA A 10 -6.14 6.15 15.47
N ALA A 11 -7.16 6.84 16.00
CA ALA A 11 -8.20 6.23 16.81
C ALA A 11 -9.10 5.29 16.00
N SER A 12 -9.17 5.47 14.68
CA SER A 12 -9.99 4.64 13.79
C SER A 12 -9.30 3.36 13.34
N LEU A 13 -8.01 3.24 13.57
CA LEU A 13 -7.24 2.08 13.09
C LEU A 13 -7.37 0.89 14.03
N LYS A 14 -7.53 -0.28 13.44
CA LYS A 14 -7.47 -1.55 14.15
C LYS A 14 -6.19 -2.27 13.71
N ARG A 15 -5.13 -2.03 14.46
CA ARG A 15 -3.80 -2.57 14.17
C ARG A 15 -3.70 -4.04 14.58
N ASN A 16 -2.87 -4.79 13.85
CA ASN A 16 -2.55 -6.15 14.26
C ASN A 16 -1.57 -6.15 15.45
N ALA A 17 -1.13 -7.35 15.87
CA ALA A 17 -0.22 -7.48 17.03
C ALA A 17 1.12 -6.78 16.81
N GLU A 18 1.52 -6.55 15.57
CA GLU A 18 2.77 -5.85 15.23
C GLU A 18 2.58 -4.33 15.09
N GLY A 19 1.37 -3.82 15.31
CA GLY A 19 1.08 -2.40 15.14
C GLY A 19 0.86 -1.99 13.70
N LEU A 20 0.46 -2.91 12.82
CA LEU A 20 0.34 -2.67 11.39
C LEU A 20 -1.09 -2.79 10.90
N VAL A 21 -1.39 -2.05 9.84
CA VAL A 21 -2.60 -2.26 9.03
C VAL A 21 -2.19 -2.69 7.64
N ALA A 22 -3.06 -3.46 6.99
CA ALA A 22 -2.83 -3.88 5.61
C ALA A 22 -3.05 -2.70 4.66
N ALA A 23 -2.25 -2.65 3.59
CA ALA A 23 -2.40 -1.64 2.55
C ALA A 23 -2.59 -2.36 1.22
N VAL A 24 -3.78 -2.23 0.64
CA VAL A 24 -4.09 -2.74 -0.68
C VAL A 24 -3.90 -1.60 -1.67
N VAL A 25 -3.19 -1.86 -2.77
CA VAL A 25 -2.81 -0.83 -3.73
C VAL A 25 -3.41 -1.14 -5.08
N GLN A 26 -4.14 -0.18 -5.62
CA GLN A 26 -4.91 -0.31 -6.86
C GLN A 26 -4.48 0.79 -7.83
N ASP A 27 -4.34 0.44 -9.10
CA ASP A 27 -4.08 1.45 -10.13
C ASP A 27 -5.30 2.33 -10.34
N ALA A 28 -5.09 3.66 -10.27
CA ALA A 28 -6.19 4.62 -10.35
C ALA A 28 -6.86 4.66 -11.72
N THR A 29 -6.12 4.30 -12.78
CA THR A 29 -6.63 4.35 -14.15
C THR A 29 -7.27 3.04 -14.57
N SER A 30 -6.57 1.93 -14.41
CA SER A 30 -7.05 0.62 -14.89
C SER A 30 -7.96 -0.09 -13.89
N GLY A 31 -7.86 0.26 -12.62
CA GLY A 31 -8.55 -0.46 -11.54
C GLY A 31 -7.87 -1.76 -11.12
N ALA A 32 -6.73 -2.09 -11.73
CA ALA A 32 -6.02 -3.32 -11.39
C ALA A 32 -5.48 -3.27 -9.97
N VAL A 33 -5.62 -4.36 -9.23
CA VAL A 33 -4.99 -4.50 -7.92
C VAL A 33 -3.52 -4.81 -8.13
N LEU A 34 -2.64 -3.95 -7.63
CA LEU A 34 -1.21 -4.02 -7.93
C LEU A 34 -0.40 -4.81 -6.92
N MET A 35 -0.68 -4.61 -5.64
CA MET A 35 0.08 -5.24 -4.57
C MET A 35 -0.66 -5.10 -3.25
N GLN A 36 -0.14 -5.80 -2.24
CA GLN A 36 -0.55 -5.61 -0.85
C GLN A 36 0.73 -5.46 -0.02
N ALA A 37 0.72 -4.50 0.88
CA ALA A 37 1.85 -4.24 1.77
C ALA A 37 1.32 -3.92 3.18
N TRP A 38 2.20 -3.45 4.05
CA TRP A 38 1.87 -3.13 5.43
C TRP A 38 2.29 -1.71 5.76
N MET A 39 1.56 -1.07 6.67
CA MET A 39 1.89 0.26 7.15
C MET A 39 1.81 0.29 8.66
N ASN A 40 2.85 0.85 9.30
CA ASN A 40 2.72 1.30 10.67
C ASN A 40 2.19 2.74 10.66
N ASP A 41 2.01 3.34 11.83
CA ASP A 41 1.47 4.69 11.93
C ASP A 41 2.34 5.71 11.18
N GLU A 42 3.65 5.58 11.25
CA GLU A 42 4.57 6.50 10.56
C GLU A 42 4.46 6.36 9.04
N ALA A 43 4.39 5.14 8.52
CA ALA A 43 4.25 4.91 7.08
C ALA A 43 2.95 5.54 6.55
N LEU A 44 1.85 5.35 7.26
CA LEU A 44 0.58 5.95 6.87
C LEU A 44 0.64 7.48 6.94
N ALA A 45 1.21 8.04 8.02
CA ALA A 45 1.34 9.49 8.16
C ALA A 45 2.16 10.09 7.03
N ARG A 46 3.27 9.47 6.66
CA ARG A 46 4.12 9.93 5.55
C ARG A 46 3.39 9.86 4.22
N THR A 47 2.65 8.78 3.98
CA THR A 47 1.86 8.62 2.75
C THR A 47 0.82 9.74 2.63
N LEU A 48 0.10 10.03 3.71
CA LEU A 48 -0.92 11.07 3.71
C LEU A 48 -0.33 12.46 3.50
N ALA A 49 0.85 12.72 4.05
CA ALA A 49 1.50 14.03 3.94
C ALA A 49 2.17 14.27 2.59
N SER A 50 2.86 13.27 2.04
CA SER A 50 3.67 13.40 0.83
C SER A 50 2.96 13.00 -0.45
N ARG A 51 1.93 12.18 -0.36
CA ARG A 51 1.30 11.48 -1.49
C ARG A 51 2.23 10.50 -2.19
N GLU A 52 3.37 10.19 -1.61
CA GLU A 52 4.25 9.11 -2.06
C GLU A 52 3.99 7.87 -1.21
N ALA A 53 3.64 6.74 -1.84
CA ALA A 53 3.30 5.52 -1.10
C ALA A 53 4.49 5.05 -0.28
N THR A 54 4.28 4.93 1.01
CA THR A 54 5.30 4.59 2.00
C THR A 54 4.78 3.44 2.85
N TYR A 55 5.59 2.41 3.01
CA TYR A 55 5.19 1.17 3.67
C TYR A 55 6.15 0.81 4.79
N TRP A 56 5.76 -0.21 5.56
CA TRP A 56 6.63 -0.82 6.56
C TRP A 56 7.08 -2.18 6.06
N SER A 57 8.40 -2.40 5.99
CA SER A 57 8.97 -3.69 5.64
C SER A 57 9.06 -4.55 6.88
N ARG A 58 8.25 -5.62 6.95
CA ARG A 58 8.28 -6.52 8.10
C ARG A 58 9.59 -7.31 8.17
N SER A 59 10.12 -7.69 7.01
CA SER A 59 11.35 -8.50 6.96
C SER A 59 12.59 -7.69 7.34
N ARG A 60 12.62 -6.40 7.00
CA ARG A 60 13.77 -5.54 7.31
C ARG A 60 13.56 -4.67 8.54
N GLY A 61 12.32 -4.57 9.04
CA GLY A 61 12.01 -3.75 10.19
C GLY A 61 12.24 -2.26 9.97
N GLU A 62 11.89 -1.75 8.78
CA GLU A 62 12.14 -0.35 8.43
C GLU A 62 11.06 0.22 7.52
N ILE A 63 11.00 1.55 7.49
CA ILE A 63 10.17 2.30 6.55
C ILE A 63 10.74 2.13 5.14
N TRP A 64 9.83 2.00 4.18
CA TRP A 64 10.18 1.80 2.78
C TRP A 64 9.30 2.69 1.90
N VAL A 65 9.92 3.65 1.19
CA VAL A 65 9.25 4.50 0.21
C VAL A 65 9.27 3.79 -1.13
N LYS A 66 8.09 3.51 -1.68
CA LYS A 66 7.96 2.76 -2.93
C LYS A 66 8.61 3.52 -4.08
N GLY A 67 9.55 2.84 -4.75
CA GLY A 67 10.22 3.39 -5.93
C GLY A 67 11.34 4.38 -5.66
N LEU A 68 11.73 4.58 -4.40
CA LEU A 68 12.78 5.54 -4.04
C LEU A 68 14.09 5.24 -4.78
N THR A 69 14.43 3.95 -4.91
CA THR A 69 15.65 3.52 -5.59
C THR A 69 15.39 3.10 -7.04
N SER A 70 14.33 2.32 -7.27
CA SER A 70 14.04 1.76 -8.59
C SER A 70 13.40 2.74 -9.59
N GLY A 71 12.83 3.83 -9.10
CA GLY A 71 12.06 4.76 -9.92
C GLY A 71 10.62 4.33 -10.18
N HIS A 72 10.23 3.13 -9.76
CA HIS A 72 8.86 2.63 -9.92
C HIS A 72 7.97 3.14 -8.79
N THR A 73 7.73 4.44 -8.81
CA THR A 73 7.01 5.17 -7.76
C THR A 73 5.50 4.96 -7.84
N GLN A 74 4.84 5.27 -6.73
CA GLN A 74 3.38 5.28 -6.64
C GLN A 74 2.94 6.62 -6.10
N HIS A 75 2.38 7.47 -6.97
CA HIS A 75 1.75 8.72 -6.55
C HIS A 75 0.34 8.42 -6.08
N VAL A 76 0.06 8.73 -4.83
CA VAL A 76 -1.22 8.38 -4.18
C VAL A 76 -2.28 9.39 -4.52
N ARG A 77 -3.37 8.94 -5.14
CA ARG A 77 -4.53 9.78 -5.43
C ARG A 77 -5.51 9.79 -4.29
N THR A 78 -5.85 8.62 -3.75
CA THR A 78 -6.78 8.51 -2.62
C THR A 78 -6.30 7.45 -1.63
N VAL A 79 -6.68 7.63 -0.37
CA VAL A 79 -6.50 6.64 0.69
C VAL A 79 -7.85 6.49 1.38
N ARG A 80 -8.35 5.26 1.47
CA ARG A 80 -9.62 4.97 2.13
C ARG A 80 -9.39 3.89 3.19
N LEU A 81 -10.04 4.07 4.33
CA LEU A 81 -10.01 3.08 5.41
C LEU A 81 -11.20 2.16 5.24
N ASP A 82 -11.01 0.86 5.48
CA ASP A 82 -12.14 -0.07 5.38
C ASP A 82 -13.05 0.01 6.60
N CYS A 83 -14.15 -0.76 6.58
CA CYS A 83 -15.25 -0.59 7.54
C CYS A 83 -14.86 -0.86 8.98
N ASP A 84 -13.89 -1.73 9.24
CA ASP A 84 -13.44 -2.06 10.60
C ASP A 84 -12.04 -1.51 10.93
N GLY A 85 -11.43 -0.77 10.00
CA GLY A 85 -10.21 -0.02 10.29
C GLY A 85 -8.91 -0.82 10.27
N ASP A 86 -8.91 -2.05 9.74
CA ASP A 86 -7.69 -2.88 9.71
C ASP A 86 -6.97 -2.86 8.37
N SER A 87 -7.53 -2.19 7.37
CA SER A 87 -6.96 -2.16 6.02
C SER A 87 -7.22 -0.81 5.37
N VAL A 88 -6.24 -0.32 4.62
CA VAL A 88 -6.42 0.89 3.80
C VAL A 88 -6.32 0.52 2.33
N LEU A 89 -7.06 1.25 1.49
CA LEU A 89 -7.00 1.13 0.04
C LEU A 89 -6.37 2.40 -0.51
N LEU A 90 -5.23 2.23 -1.18
CA LEU A 90 -4.58 3.31 -1.91
C LEU A 90 -4.90 3.18 -3.39
N THR A 91 -5.40 4.27 -4.01
CA THR A 91 -5.41 4.34 -5.46
C THR A 91 -4.25 5.21 -5.90
N VAL A 92 -3.46 4.72 -6.86
CA VAL A 92 -2.18 5.33 -7.20
C VAL A 92 -1.99 5.46 -8.71
N ASP A 93 -1.11 6.38 -9.09
CA ASP A 93 -0.50 6.40 -10.42
C ASP A 93 0.82 5.62 -10.30
N GLN A 94 0.86 4.44 -10.91
CA GLN A 94 2.02 3.56 -10.84
C GLN A 94 2.97 3.85 -12.01
N VAL A 95 4.24 4.10 -11.69
CA VAL A 95 5.29 4.21 -12.70
C VAL A 95 6.01 2.87 -12.80
N GLY A 96 6.01 2.28 -14.00
CA GLY A 96 6.61 0.95 -14.21
C GLY A 96 5.82 -0.16 -13.55
N GLY A 97 6.46 -1.31 -13.33
CA GLY A 97 5.83 -2.43 -12.66
C GLY A 97 5.78 -2.27 -11.15
N ALA A 98 4.71 -2.72 -10.53
CA ALA A 98 4.57 -2.64 -9.07
C ALA A 98 5.43 -3.69 -8.37
N CYS A 99 5.63 -4.85 -8.99
CA CYS A 99 6.40 -5.94 -8.41
C CYS A 99 7.90 -5.73 -8.62
N HIS A 100 8.71 -6.14 -7.64
CA HIS A 100 10.17 -6.07 -7.76
C HIS A 100 10.72 -6.91 -8.90
N THR A 101 9.96 -7.88 -9.41
CA THR A 101 10.30 -8.68 -10.60
C THR A 101 10.13 -7.90 -11.91
N GLY A 102 9.50 -6.73 -11.87
CA GLY A 102 9.15 -5.95 -13.05
C GLY A 102 7.75 -6.19 -13.57
N ASP A 103 7.01 -7.14 -13.01
CA ASP A 103 5.63 -7.40 -13.39
C ASP A 103 4.74 -6.20 -13.02
N THR A 104 3.70 -5.98 -13.81
CA THR A 104 2.75 -4.88 -13.57
C THR A 104 2.12 -4.99 -12.20
N THR A 105 1.74 -6.20 -11.80
CA THR A 105 1.16 -6.48 -10.49
C THR A 105 1.89 -7.64 -9.82
N CYS A 106 1.95 -7.60 -8.49
CA CYS A 106 2.50 -8.72 -7.73
C CYS A 106 1.66 -9.99 -7.89
N PHE A 107 0.41 -9.85 -8.29
CA PHE A 107 -0.51 -10.98 -8.44
C PHE A 107 -0.37 -11.70 -9.79
N ASP A 108 0.54 -11.27 -10.65
CA ASP A 108 0.93 -12.00 -11.86
C ASP A 108 1.84 -13.19 -11.55
N ALA A 109 2.38 -13.27 -10.34
CA ALA A 109 3.40 -14.25 -9.99
C ALA A 109 2.91 -15.67 -10.07
N ARG A 110 1.69 -15.95 -9.60
CA ARG A 110 1.19 -17.33 -9.54
C ARG A 110 -0.32 -17.37 -9.37
N GLU A 111 -1.00 -18.01 -10.30
CA GLU A 111 -2.43 -18.25 -10.22
C GLU A 111 -2.67 -19.56 -9.47
N LEU A 112 -3.53 -19.54 -8.47
CA LEU A 112 -3.90 -20.74 -7.69
C LEU A 112 -5.18 -21.39 -8.21
N LEU A 113 -6.07 -20.58 -8.78
CA LEU A 113 -7.32 -21.04 -9.37
C LEU A 113 -7.67 -20.09 -10.50
N GLY A 114 -7.85 -20.61 -11.68
CA GLY A 114 -8.25 -19.83 -12.85
C GLY A 114 -9.75 -19.78 -13.02
N GLU A 115 -10.18 -19.04 -14.05
CA GLU A 115 -11.60 -19.01 -14.41
C GLU A 115 -12.06 -20.39 -14.90
N GLU A 116 -13.31 -20.71 -14.64
CA GLU A 116 -13.90 -21.92 -15.19
C GLU A 116 -14.03 -21.77 -16.72
N ASN A 117 -13.73 -22.86 -17.41
CA ASN A 117 -13.99 -22.92 -18.86
C ASN A 117 -15.48 -23.20 -19.06
N ALA A 118 -16.12 -22.30 -19.81
CA ALA A 118 -17.55 -22.46 -20.12
C ALA A 118 -17.78 -23.59 -21.12
#